data_fc71f0e2f00eb3f1ee8b67c268d41b4d
#
_entry.id   fc71f0e2f00eb3f1ee8b67c268d41b4d
#
_cell.length_a   1.000
_cell.length_b   1.000
_cell.length_c   1.000
_cell.angle_alpha   90.00
_cell.angle_beta   90.00
_cell.angle_gamma   90.00
#
_symmetry.space_group_name_H-M   'P 1'
#
loop_
_entity.id
_entity.type
_entity.pdbx_description
1 polymer ?
#
loop_
_entity_poly.entity_id
_entity_poly.type
_entity_poly.pdbx_seq_one_letter_code
_entity_poly.pdbx_strand_id
1 'polypeptide(L)'
;MPDKQDGFPNKKIPLRTCIGCRTKKPKKELIRIVHTPEGTLEMDVTGKKNGRGAYLCHKEECLRKAAKNRGLERSFRMKVDEETLHSLLEQIRNE
;
A
#
# COMPACT_ATOMS: atom_id res chain seq x y z
N MET A 1 -15.70 -23.91 8.44
CA MET A 1 -15.13 -23.64 8.72
C MET A 1 -14.83 -23.21 8.86
N PRO A 2 -14.76 -23.31 8.61
CA PRO A 2 -14.20 -22.85 8.70
C PRO A 2 -13.80 -22.55 8.72
N ASP A 3 -13.69 -22.76 8.50
CA ASP A 3 -13.06 -22.47 8.61
C ASP A 3 -12.70 -22.45 8.49
N LYS A 4 -12.79 -22.72 8.26
CA LYS A 4 -12.19 -22.73 8.21
C LYS A 4 -11.76 -22.61 8.10
N GLN A 5 -11.77 -22.78 7.78
CA GLN A 5 -11.16 -22.64 7.75
C GLN A 5 -10.65 -22.55 7.88
N ASP A 6 -10.72 -22.78 7.66
CA ASP A 6 -9.95 -22.63 7.84
C ASP A 6 -9.19 -22.82 8.05
N GLY A 7 -8.97 -23.00 7.91
CA GLY A 7 -8.19 -23.30 7.89
C GLY A 7 -7.40 -23.23 7.88
N PHE A 8 -6.93 -22.79 7.61
CA PHE A 8 -5.84 -22.65 7.72
C PHE A 8 -5.38 -22.67 8.80
N PRO A 9 -4.90 -23.03 9.06
CA PRO A 9 -4.55 -23.11 10.15
C PRO A 9 -3.74 -22.19 10.57
N ASN A 10 -3.53 -21.94 11.09
CA ASN A 10 -2.79 -21.16 11.57
C ASN A 10 -2.12 -20.39 10.88
N LYS A 11 -2.31 -20.48 10.02
CA LYS A 11 -1.69 -19.72 9.33
C LYS A 11 -2.27 -18.50 9.28
N LYS A 12 -1.93 -17.59 10.04
CA LYS A 12 -2.43 -16.33 10.02
C LYS A 12 -1.78 -15.61 8.95
N ILE A 13 -2.41 -15.43 7.85
CA ILE A 13 -1.94 -14.60 6.76
C ILE A 13 -2.34 -13.18 7.09
N PRO A 14 -1.40 -12.27 7.29
CA PRO A 14 -1.77 -10.88 7.60
C PRO A 14 -2.52 -10.25 6.45
N LEU A 15 -3.66 -9.67 6.76
CA LEU A 15 -4.45 -8.94 5.78
C LEU A 15 -4.23 -7.45 5.94
N ARG A 16 -4.21 -6.76 4.82
CA ARG A 16 -4.08 -5.30 4.82
C ARG A 16 -5.11 -4.73 3.86
N THR A 17 -5.42 -3.46 4.05
CA THR A 17 -6.43 -2.80 3.23
C THR A 17 -5.76 -1.90 2.21
N CYS A 18 -6.14 -2.05 0.95
CA CYS A 18 -5.69 -1.14 -0.10
C CYS A 18 -6.31 0.23 0.16
N ILE A 19 -5.50 1.26 0.27
CA ILE A 19 -6.01 2.59 0.57
C ILE A 19 -6.70 3.24 -0.63
N GLY A 20 -6.62 2.61 -1.81
CA GLY A 20 -7.32 3.10 -2.98
C GLY A 20 -8.71 2.51 -3.10
N CYS A 21 -8.80 1.19 -3.24
CA CYS A 21 -10.10 0.54 -3.46
C CYS A 21 -10.73 0.01 -2.18
N ARG A 22 -10.02 0.06 -1.06
CA ARG A 22 -10.53 -0.35 0.24
C ARG A 22 -10.80 -1.84 0.37
N THR A 23 -10.22 -2.65 -0.51
CA THR A 23 -10.35 -4.09 -0.44
C THR A 23 -9.27 -4.67 0.47
N LYS A 24 -9.64 -5.66 1.27
CA LYS A 24 -8.67 -6.36 2.11
C LYS A 24 -8.08 -7.53 1.35
N LYS A 25 -6.77 -7.65 1.41
CA LYS A 25 -6.07 -8.73 0.72
C LYS A 25 -4.88 -9.16 1.54
N PRO A 26 -4.35 -10.37 1.29
CA PRO A 26 -3.12 -10.78 1.93
C PRO A 26 -2.01 -9.78 1.63
N LYS A 27 -1.22 -9.50 2.64
CA LYS A 27 -0.14 -8.51 2.54
C LYS A 27 0.73 -8.72 1.32
N LYS A 28 1.04 -9.97 0.99
CA LYS A 28 1.95 -10.25 -0.13
C LYS A 28 1.33 -9.96 -1.49
N GLU A 29 0.02 -9.74 -1.55
CA GLU A 29 -0.62 -9.39 -2.82
C GLU A 29 -0.71 -7.87 -3.01
N LEU A 30 -0.16 -7.13 -2.07
CA LEU A 30 -0.22 -5.68 -2.10
C LEU A 30 1.17 -5.10 -2.18
N ILE A 31 1.25 -3.85 -2.63
CA ILE A 31 2.50 -3.09 -2.61
C ILE A 31 2.45 -2.20 -1.38
N ARG A 32 3.57 -2.06 -0.71
CA ARG A 32 3.66 -1.16 0.41
C ARG A 32 4.30 0.16 -0.04
N ILE A 33 3.68 1.27 0.33
CA ILE A 33 4.29 2.58 0.16
C ILE A 33 4.80 2.99 1.53
N VAL A 34 6.00 3.51 1.60
CA VAL A 34 6.59 3.89 2.88
C VAL A 34 6.99 5.36 2.86
N HIS A 35 6.77 6.03 3.98
CA HIS A 35 7.26 7.38 4.20
C HIS A 35 8.58 7.26 4.93
N THR A 36 9.66 7.51 4.22
CA THR A 36 11.01 7.28 4.76
C THR A 36 11.39 8.35 5.76
N PRO A 37 12.42 8.08 6.58
CA PRO A 37 12.92 9.09 7.49
C PRO A 37 13.42 10.34 6.79
N GLU A 38 13.79 10.23 5.51
CA GLU A 38 14.23 11.39 4.73
C GLU A 38 13.06 12.26 4.28
N GLY A 39 11.83 11.80 4.49
CA GLY A 39 10.68 12.60 4.14
C GLY A 39 10.10 12.33 2.77
N THR A 40 10.50 11.23 2.12
CA THR A 40 10.00 10.90 0.79
C THR A 40 9.04 9.72 0.87
N LEU A 41 8.20 9.58 -0.15
CA LEU A 41 7.34 8.41 -0.29
C LEU A 41 7.93 7.52 -1.35
N GLU A 42 8.07 6.23 -1.04
CA GLU A 42 8.67 5.27 -1.94
C GLU A 42 7.93 3.95 -1.91
N MET A 43 8.01 3.20 -3.01
CA MET A 43 7.52 1.84 -3.03
C MET A 43 8.52 0.95 -2.29
N ASP A 44 8.00 0.10 -1.43
CA ASP A 44 8.84 -0.80 -0.66
C ASP A 44 8.50 -2.24 -1.06
N VAL A 45 9.22 -2.75 -2.06
CA VAL A 45 8.93 -4.08 -2.58
C VAL A 45 9.39 -5.19 -1.63
N THR A 46 10.31 -4.88 -0.73
CA THR A 46 10.79 -5.90 0.21
C THR A 46 9.97 -5.95 1.49
N GLY A 47 9.24 -4.87 1.78
CA GLY A 47 8.47 -4.76 3.02
C GLY A 47 9.34 -4.51 4.24
N LYS A 48 10.62 -4.16 4.04
CA LYS A 48 11.55 -4.00 5.15
C LYS A 48 12.03 -2.58 5.40
N LYS A 49 11.61 -1.65 4.56
CA LYS A 49 12.04 -0.26 4.76
C LYS A 49 11.41 0.32 6.01
N ASN A 50 12.18 1.12 6.72
CA ASN A 50 11.71 1.78 7.91
C ASN A 50 10.80 2.93 7.55
N GLY A 51 9.78 3.14 8.39
CA GLY A 51 8.89 4.26 8.21
C GLY A 51 7.45 3.83 8.24
N ARG A 52 6.56 4.81 8.21
CA ARG A 52 5.13 4.55 8.17
C ARG A 52 4.75 4.02 6.81
N GLY A 53 3.94 2.97 6.78
CA GLY A 53 3.57 2.34 5.53
C GLY A 53 2.08 2.31 5.29
N ALA A 54 1.71 2.21 4.01
CA ALA A 54 0.34 2.00 3.59
C ALA A 54 0.37 1.03 2.44
N TYR A 55 -0.74 0.34 2.20
CA TYR A 55 -0.78 -0.72 1.20
C TYR A 55 -1.70 -0.39 0.05
N LEU A 56 -1.33 -0.88 -1.14
CA LEU A 56 -2.08 -0.68 -2.37
C LEU A 56 -2.05 -1.95 -3.20
N CYS A 57 -3.08 -2.16 -4.00
CA CYS A 57 -3.02 -3.18 -5.03
C CYS A 57 -1.92 -2.81 -6.04
N HIS A 58 -1.43 -3.82 -6.76
CA HIS A 58 -0.44 -3.60 -7.83
C HIS A 58 -1.10 -3.00 -9.05
N LYS A 59 -1.73 -1.84 -8.89
CA LYS A 59 -2.47 -1.19 -9.98
C LYS A 59 -2.33 0.31 -9.88
N GLU A 60 -2.02 0.94 -11.00
CA GLU A 60 -1.99 2.40 -11.05
C GLU A 60 -3.33 2.97 -10.64
N GLU A 61 -4.40 2.28 -11.03
CA GLU A 61 -5.74 2.73 -10.72
C GLU A 61 -5.94 2.91 -9.22
N CYS A 62 -5.44 1.98 -8.42
CA CYS A 62 -5.59 2.08 -6.97
C CYS A 62 -4.76 3.22 -6.40
N LEU A 63 -3.58 3.45 -6.97
CA LEU A 63 -2.76 4.58 -6.55
C LEU A 63 -3.45 5.90 -6.88
N ARG A 64 -4.05 6.00 -8.06
CA ARG A 64 -4.78 7.21 -8.44
C ARG A 64 -5.99 7.42 -7.54
N LYS A 65 -6.69 6.34 -7.20
CA LYS A 65 -7.82 6.44 -6.29
C LYS A 65 -7.37 6.91 -4.90
N ALA A 66 -6.24 6.41 -4.42
CA ALA A 66 -5.73 6.80 -3.13
C ALA A 66 -5.35 8.28 -3.11
N ALA A 67 -4.82 8.78 -4.22
CA ALA A 67 -4.52 10.20 -4.31
C ALA A 67 -5.80 11.02 -4.35
N LYS A 68 -6.78 10.56 -5.12
CA LYS A 68 -8.02 11.31 -5.31
C LYS A 68 -8.86 11.38 -4.04
N ASN A 69 -8.93 10.29 -3.28
CA ASN A 69 -9.73 10.27 -2.06
C ASN A 69 -8.91 10.71 -0.84
N ARG A 70 -7.70 11.20 -1.09
CA ARG A 70 -6.77 11.66 -0.06
C ARG A 70 -6.35 10.58 0.92
N GLY A 71 -6.44 9.32 0.48
CA GLY A 71 -6.00 8.21 1.31
C GLY A 71 -4.52 8.27 1.60
N LEU A 72 -3.72 8.69 0.61
CA LEU A 72 -2.29 8.86 0.81
C LEU A 72 -2.01 9.94 1.84
N GLU A 73 -2.67 11.08 1.71
CA GLU A 73 -2.45 12.19 2.63
C GLU A 73 -2.88 11.85 4.04
N ARG A 74 -3.99 11.15 4.18
CA ARG A 74 -4.45 10.75 5.50
C ARG A 74 -3.51 9.71 6.14
N SER A 75 -3.04 8.77 5.33
CA SER A 75 -2.18 7.71 5.84
C SER A 75 -0.86 8.24 6.33
N PHE A 76 -0.31 9.22 5.64
CA PHE A 76 1.02 9.73 5.95
C PHE A 76 1.00 11.10 6.61
N ARG A 77 -0.19 11.69 6.75
CA ARG A 77 -0.36 13.01 7.38
C ARG A 77 0.54 14.06 6.76
N MET A 78 0.60 14.05 5.43
CA MET A 78 1.39 15.03 4.69
C MET A 78 0.70 15.26 3.37
N LYS A 79 1.03 16.37 2.73
CA LYS A 79 0.51 16.64 1.41
C LYS A 79 1.27 15.82 0.39
N VAL A 80 0.55 15.32 -0.59
CA VAL A 80 1.15 14.55 -1.67
C VAL A 80 0.94 15.35 -2.95
N ASP A 81 2.00 15.97 -3.46
CA ASP A 81 1.89 16.78 -4.65
C ASP A 81 1.95 15.92 -5.90
N GLU A 82 1.77 16.56 -7.06
CA GLU A 82 1.75 15.83 -8.33
C GLU A 82 3.08 15.16 -8.63
N GLU A 83 4.15 15.79 -8.24
CA GLU A 83 5.48 15.25 -8.50
C GLU A 83 5.68 13.95 -7.74
N THR A 84 5.28 13.94 -6.48
CA THR A 84 5.38 12.74 -5.66
C THR A 84 4.50 11.64 -6.23
N LEU A 85 3.27 11.98 -6.61
CA LEU A 85 2.37 11.01 -7.19
C LEU A 85 2.93 10.44 -8.49
N HIS A 86 3.50 11.30 -9.32
CA HIS A 86 4.08 10.87 -10.57
C HIS A 86 5.24 9.90 -10.34
N SER A 87 6.06 10.20 -9.36
CA SER A 87 7.16 9.32 -9.00
C SER A 87 6.66 7.94 -8.56
N LEU A 88 5.61 7.91 -7.75
CA LEU A 88 5.04 6.65 -7.30
C LEU A 88 4.43 5.87 -8.46
N LEU A 89 3.77 6.58 -9.39
CA LEU A 89 3.22 5.92 -10.57
C LEU A 89 4.30 5.26 -11.40
N GLU A 90 5.43 5.93 -11.56
CA GLU A 90 6.54 5.36 -12.31
C GLU A 90 7.08 4.12 -11.62
N GLN A 91 7.17 4.17 -10.30
CA GLN A 91 7.67 3.03 -9.54
C GLN A 91 6.74 1.83 -9.69
N ILE A 92 5.43 2.07 -9.67
CA ILE A 92 4.49 0.97 -9.78
C ILE A 92 4.51 0.36 -11.17
N ARG A 93 4.77 1.17 -12.20
CA ARG A 93 4.88 0.66 -13.56
C ARG A 93 6.11 -0.20 -13.76
N ASN A 94 7.14 0.06 -13.00
CA ASN A 94 8.40 -0.67 -13.12
C ASN A 94 8.50 -1.87 -12.20
N GLU A 95 7.40 -2.22 -11.55
CA GLU A 95 7.37 -3.39 -10.67
C GLU A 95 7.33 -4.71 -11.48
#